data_0a385ca70723a1a880d256f507480245
#
_entry.id   0a385ca70723a1a880d256f507480245
#
_cell.length_a   1.000
_cell.length_b   1.000
_cell.length_c   1.000
_cell.angle_alpha   90.00
_cell.angle_beta   90.00
_cell.angle_gamma   90.00
#
_symmetry.space_group_name_H-M   'P 1'
#
loop_
_entity.id
_entity.type
_entity.pdbx_description
1 polymer ?
#
loop_
_entity_poly.entity_id
_entity_poly.type
_entity_poly.pdbx_seq_one_letter_code
_entity_poly.pdbx_strand_id
1 'polypeptide(L)'
;SLYLLTEGQSGSRKSTSRNMADKAIIQHERKQYELYRRSLEQWKSGQASLNKKDRETYSAENPPPHDPSTLYSDITLESIAGLYVDGILNNASIASDEAAQFFGGHTMKGDTRNQALGGYAKLFDDGFVERTRSKSNLNGSGRAYDVRLTFNLQGQHEVLSEALKDPVLRGQGFLPRFILTVPENLAGTRLQDAIYQSKNANTDHRLIAYWTRCEYLLDDCPRPQVEHELNNGRYVIPMNEDARQIDLAFYNMFEELQGKGKRYEYLQAFASRASQLARRLATVFAYFE
;
A
#
# COMPACT_ATOMS: atom_id res chain seq x y z
N SER A 1 -3.77 -3.69 -5.45
CA SER A 1 -3.93 -2.53 -4.53
C SER A 1 -4.96 -2.85 -3.46
N LEU A 2 -4.62 -2.60 -2.22
CA LEU A 2 -5.52 -2.68 -1.06
C LEU A 2 -5.32 -1.43 -0.21
N TYR A 3 -6.42 -0.75 0.14
CA TYR A 3 -6.38 0.45 0.95
C TYR A 3 -7.00 0.13 2.32
N LEU A 4 -6.20 0.26 3.37
CA LEU A 4 -6.57 -0.03 4.74
C LEU A 4 -6.49 1.24 5.59
N LEU A 5 -7.53 1.51 6.37
CA LEU A 5 -7.59 2.61 7.33
C LEU A 5 -8.10 2.09 8.67
N THR A 6 -7.25 2.13 9.68
CA THR A 6 -7.57 1.63 11.01
C THR A 6 -7.67 2.78 11.99
N GLU A 7 -8.82 2.90 12.66
CA GLU A 7 -8.99 3.79 13.79
C GLU A 7 -8.56 3.09 15.07
N GLY A 8 -7.86 3.80 15.94
CA GLY A 8 -7.51 3.29 17.25
C GLY A 8 -7.15 4.45 18.18
N GLN A 9 -7.63 4.39 19.39
CA GLN A 9 -7.37 5.41 20.41
C GLN A 9 -5.88 5.51 20.76
N SER A 10 -5.47 6.64 21.35
CA SER A 10 -4.13 6.77 21.95
C SER A 10 -3.92 5.67 23.00
N GLY A 11 -2.72 5.07 23.05
CA GLY A 11 -2.44 3.97 23.98
C GLY A 11 -3.06 2.61 23.61
N SER A 12 -3.75 2.45 22.48
CA SER A 12 -4.32 1.17 22.04
C SER A 12 -3.27 0.16 21.53
N ARG A 13 -1.98 0.52 21.57
CA ARG A 13 -0.83 -0.29 21.09
C ARG A 13 -0.82 -0.56 19.58
N LYS A 14 -1.38 0.35 18.77
CA LYS A 14 -1.37 0.27 17.30
C LYS A 14 0.03 0.02 16.75
N SER A 15 0.97 0.88 17.10
CA SER A 15 2.37 0.78 16.62
C SER A 15 3.05 -0.52 17.04
N THR A 16 2.79 -1.01 18.26
CA THR A 16 3.34 -2.30 18.72
C THR A 16 2.82 -3.46 17.88
N SER A 17 1.50 -3.51 17.63
CA SER A 17 0.88 -4.57 16.82
C SER A 17 1.37 -4.50 15.37
N ARG A 18 1.46 -3.30 14.81
CA ARG A 18 1.99 -3.08 13.46
C ARG A 18 3.45 -3.53 13.35
N ASN A 19 4.32 -3.12 14.28
CA ASN A 19 5.73 -3.49 14.24
C ASN A 19 5.93 -5.01 14.30
N MET A 20 5.05 -5.74 15.00
CA MET A 20 5.07 -7.20 15.00
C MET A 20 4.61 -7.76 13.64
N ALA A 21 3.53 -7.24 13.07
CA ALA A 21 3.04 -7.69 11.77
C ALA A 21 4.04 -7.38 10.65
N ASP A 22 4.59 -6.18 10.64
CA ASP A 22 5.47 -5.69 9.56
C ASP A 22 6.95 -6.12 9.74
N LYS A 23 7.29 -6.89 10.79
CA LYS A 23 8.69 -7.22 11.14
C LYS A 23 9.48 -7.78 9.95
N ALA A 24 8.96 -8.78 9.27
CA ALA A 24 9.64 -9.40 8.13
C ALA A 24 9.79 -8.41 6.96
N ILE A 25 8.76 -7.61 6.68
CA ILE A 25 8.77 -6.59 5.64
C ILE A 25 9.82 -5.52 5.93
N ILE A 26 9.86 -5.01 7.17
CA ILE A 26 10.84 -3.99 7.59
C ILE A 26 12.27 -4.53 7.53
N GLN A 27 12.49 -5.79 7.89
CA GLN A 27 13.80 -6.43 7.80
C GLN A 27 14.24 -6.61 6.35
N HIS A 28 13.33 -7.00 5.46
CA HIS A 28 13.60 -7.11 4.03
C HIS A 28 13.96 -5.74 3.43
N GLU A 29 13.16 -4.70 3.66
CA GLU A 29 13.44 -3.32 3.20
C GLU A 29 14.81 -2.82 3.69
N ARG A 30 15.14 -3.06 4.95
CA ARG A 30 16.46 -2.70 5.50
C ARG A 30 17.60 -3.41 4.78
N LYS A 31 17.48 -4.72 4.55
CA LYS A 31 18.47 -5.52 3.82
C LYS A 31 18.66 -5.00 2.39
N GLN A 32 17.57 -4.74 1.67
CA GLN A 32 17.63 -4.20 0.30
C GLN A 32 18.27 -2.80 0.26
N TYR A 33 17.92 -1.94 1.20
CA TYR A 33 18.50 -0.60 1.30
C TYR A 33 20.00 -0.62 1.63
N GLU A 34 20.46 -1.52 2.49
CA GLU A 34 21.88 -1.70 2.77
C GLU A 34 22.67 -2.17 1.54
N LEU A 35 22.11 -3.08 0.75
CA LEU A 35 22.69 -3.52 -0.52
C LEU A 35 22.77 -2.36 -1.52
N TYR A 36 21.70 -1.60 -1.65
CA TYR A 36 21.67 -0.39 -2.47
C TYR A 36 22.75 0.62 -2.05
N ARG A 37 22.87 0.92 -0.76
CA ARG A 37 23.90 1.85 -0.25
C ARG A 37 25.30 1.40 -0.64
N ARG A 38 25.62 0.13 -0.47
CA ARG A 38 26.94 -0.42 -0.88
C ARG A 38 27.18 -0.26 -2.37
N SER A 39 26.19 -0.61 -3.19
CA SER A 39 26.27 -0.46 -4.66
C SER A 39 26.45 1.00 -5.06
N LEU A 40 25.76 1.94 -4.39
CA LEU A 40 25.88 3.37 -4.64
C LEU A 40 27.28 3.91 -4.25
N GLU A 41 27.84 3.45 -3.14
CA GLU A 41 29.19 3.81 -2.71
C GLU A 41 30.24 3.29 -3.71
N GLN A 42 30.11 2.06 -4.20
CA GLN A 42 30.96 1.49 -5.24
C GLN A 42 30.87 2.29 -6.54
N TRP A 43 29.66 2.63 -6.97
CA TRP A 43 29.43 3.43 -8.18
C TRP A 43 30.06 4.83 -8.04
N LYS A 44 29.88 5.52 -6.90
CA LYS A 44 30.51 6.81 -6.63
C LYS A 44 32.04 6.72 -6.60
N SER A 45 32.59 5.66 -6.03
CA SER A 45 34.05 5.43 -5.97
C SER A 45 34.61 5.19 -7.39
N GLY A 46 33.90 4.45 -8.23
CA GLY A 46 34.24 4.27 -9.64
C GLY A 46 34.30 5.59 -10.42
N GLN A 47 33.35 6.49 -10.15
CA GLN A 47 33.37 7.82 -10.76
C GLN A 47 34.48 8.76 -10.23
N ALA A 48 34.81 8.65 -8.94
CA ALA A 48 35.70 9.61 -8.27
C ALA A 48 37.11 9.66 -8.90
N SER A 49 37.58 8.53 -9.45
CA SER A 49 38.89 8.42 -10.07
C SER A 49 38.94 8.91 -11.52
N LEU A 50 37.79 9.26 -12.13
CA LEU A 50 37.66 9.63 -13.54
C LEU A 50 37.67 11.16 -13.74
N ASN A 51 38.20 11.61 -14.87
CA ASN A 51 38.05 12.98 -15.31
C ASN A 51 36.59 13.28 -15.78
N LYS A 52 36.25 14.56 -15.99
CA LYS A 52 34.86 14.96 -16.25
C LYS A 52 34.23 14.26 -17.49
N LYS A 53 34.99 14.11 -18.58
CA LYS A 53 34.52 13.49 -19.81
C LYS A 53 34.27 11.99 -19.63
N ASP A 54 35.19 11.32 -18.96
CA ASP A 54 35.09 9.87 -18.72
C ASP A 54 33.96 9.56 -17.69
N ARG A 55 33.64 10.49 -16.76
CA ARG A 55 32.47 10.34 -15.86
C ARG A 55 31.17 10.33 -16.63
N GLU A 56 31.00 11.16 -17.65
CA GLU A 56 29.79 11.17 -18.48
C GLU A 56 29.63 9.83 -19.20
N THR A 57 30.70 9.33 -19.79
CA THR A 57 30.72 8.00 -20.44
C THR A 57 30.45 6.88 -19.45
N TYR A 58 31.13 6.90 -18.31
CA TYR A 58 30.92 5.92 -17.24
C TYR A 58 29.47 5.88 -16.74
N SER A 59 28.84 7.05 -16.54
CA SER A 59 27.45 7.14 -16.07
C SER A 59 26.45 6.67 -17.14
N ALA A 60 26.78 6.83 -18.43
CA ALA A 60 25.95 6.33 -19.51
C ALA A 60 26.03 4.80 -19.66
N GLU A 61 27.23 4.24 -19.47
CA GLU A 61 27.45 2.79 -19.53
C GLU A 61 27.04 2.07 -18.23
N ASN A 62 27.19 2.75 -17.09
CA ASN A 62 26.90 2.23 -15.76
C ASN A 62 25.94 3.20 -15.05
N PRO A 63 24.61 3.10 -15.25
CA PRO A 63 23.67 3.97 -14.59
C PRO A 63 23.74 3.80 -13.06
N PRO A 64 23.49 4.87 -12.28
CA PRO A 64 23.52 4.77 -10.84
C PRO A 64 22.44 3.78 -10.35
N PRO A 65 22.73 3.00 -9.31
CA PRO A 65 21.73 2.12 -8.74
C PRO A 65 20.56 2.95 -8.18
N HIS A 66 19.36 2.41 -8.30
CA HIS A 66 18.13 3.03 -7.78
C HIS A 66 17.82 2.53 -6.38
N ASP A 67 17.21 3.41 -5.56
CA ASP A 67 16.69 3.03 -4.24
C ASP A 67 15.55 2.01 -4.42
N PRO A 68 15.69 0.79 -3.89
CA PRO A 68 14.70 -0.28 -4.03
C PRO A 68 13.53 -0.17 -3.06
N SER A 69 13.50 0.85 -2.19
CA SER A 69 12.49 0.98 -1.15
C SER A 69 11.08 1.02 -1.74
N THR A 70 10.20 0.20 -1.19
CA THR A 70 8.79 0.12 -1.59
C THR A 70 7.84 0.57 -0.48
N LEU A 71 8.36 0.76 0.73
CA LEU A 71 7.58 1.14 1.91
C LEU A 71 7.87 2.60 2.30
N TYR A 72 6.86 3.43 2.23
CA TYR A 72 6.95 4.86 2.54
C TYR A 72 6.01 5.24 3.69
N SER A 73 6.47 6.07 4.61
CA SER A 73 5.61 6.70 5.61
C SER A 73 4.94 7.97 5.08
N ASP A 74 5.65 8.68 4.20
CA ASP A 74 5.19 9.89 3.53
C ASP A 74 5.84 9.98 2.14
N ILE A 75 5.02 10.09 1.11
CA ILE A 75 5.43 10.31 -0.28
C ILE A 75 4.31 10.99 -1.05
N THR A 76 4.64 11.97 -1.89
CA THR A 76 3.63 12.63 -2.73
C THR A 76 3.24 11.76 -3.91
N LEU A 77 2.02 11.99 -4.45
CA LEU A 77 1.58 11.31 -5.67
C LEU A 77 2.53 11.57 -6.85
N GLU A 78 3.03 12.79 -6.98
CA GLU A 78 3.95 13.17 -8.06
C GLU A 78 5.27 12.40 -7.97
N SER A 79 5.79 12.22 -6.75
CA SER A 79 7.03 11.48 -6.53
C SER A 79 6.86 10.01 -6.88
N ILE A 80 5.80 9.38 -6.39
CA ILE A 80 5.54 7.96 -6.66
C ILE A 80 5.20 7.71 -8.14
N ALA A 81 4.48 8.65 -8.78
CA ALA A 81 4.21 8.61 -10.21
C ALA A 81 5.52 8.66 -11.03
N GLY A 82 6.50 9.46 -10.59
CA GLY A 82 7.83 9.48 -11.19
C GLY A 82 8.51 8.12 -11.13
N LEU A 83 8.56 7.51 -9.95
CA LEU A 83 9.18 6.20 -9.75
C LEU A 83 8.55 5.11 -10.62
N TYR A 84 7.23 5.15 -10.80
CA TYR A 84 6.52 4.23 -11.68
C TYR A 84 6.80 4.49 -13.17
N VAL A 85 6.73 5.76 -13.60
CA VAL A 85 6.95 6.15 -14.99
C VAL A 85 8.40 5.88 -15.43
N ASP A 86 9.35 6.09 -14.53
CA ASP A 86 10.77 5.83 -14.77
C ASP A 86 11.11 4.32 -14.67
N GLY A 87 10.12 3.45 -14.38
CA GLY A 87 10.30 2.00 -14.30
C GLY A 87 11.13 1.53 -13.10
N ILE A 88 11.35 2.39 -12.11
CA ILE A 88 12.11 2.09 -10.90
C ILE A 88 11.31 1.17 -9.98
N LEU A 89 10.00 1.42 -9.86
CA LEU A 89 9.08 0.63 -9.04
C LEU A 89 7.88 0.17 -9.87
N ASN A 90 7.35 -0.99 -9.52
CA ASN A 90 6.06 -1.50 -10.02
C ASN A 90 5.00 -1.56 -8.92
N ASN A 91 5.44 -1.53 -7.66
CA ASN A 91 4.55 -1.53 -6.50
C ASN A 91 5.14 -0.65 -5.39
N ALA A 92 4.28 -0.10 -4.56
CA ALA A 92 4.66 0.64 -3.38
C ALA A 92 3.55 0.59 -2.32
N SER A 93 3.93 0.87 -1.08
CA SER A 93 3.01 0.99 0.04
C SER A 93 3.22 2.31 0.78
N ILE A 94 2.15 3.04 1.02
CA ILE A 94 2.13 4.16 1.96
C ILE A 94 1.59 3.61 3.28
N ALA A 95 2.48 3.48 4.25
CA ALA A 95 2.18 2.83 5.52
C ALA A 95 2.61 3.73 6.69
N SER A 96 1.63 4.26 7.42
CA SER A 96 1.85 5.17 8.55
C SER A 96 0.95 4.81 9.73
N ASP A 97 1.50 4.82 10.93
CA ASP A 97 0.77 4.74 12.19
C ASP A 97 0.26 6.11 12.67
N GLU A 98 0.55 7.15 11.88
CA GLU A 98 0.10 8.53 12.11
C GLU A 98 -0.61 9.06 10.85
N ALA A 99 -1.86 8.61 10.63
CA ALA A 99 -2.67 9.01 9.48
C ALA A 99 -2.87 10.54 9.38
N ALA A 100 -2.69 11.27 10.50
CA ALA A 100 -2.69 12.73 10.52
C ALA A 100 -1.67 13.34 9.57
N GLN A 101 -0.50 12.72 9.42
CA GLN A 101 0.54 13.20 8.50
C GLN A 101 0.06 13.13 7.05
N PHE A 102 -0.61 12.04 6.66
CA PHE A 102 -1.16 11.90 5.33
C PHE A 102 -2.33 12.87 5.07
N PHE A 103 -3.35 12.87 5.94
CA PHE A 103 -4.53 13.73 5.75
C PHE A 103 -4.24 15.22 5.95
N GLY A 104 -3.27 15.58 6.79
CA GLY A 104 -2.81 16.95 7.02
C GLY A 104 -1.62 17.37 6.15
N GLY A 105 -1.03 16.46 5.39
CA GLY A 105 0.15 16.65 4.57
C GLY A 105 -0.08 17.54 3.34
N HIS A 106 1.01 17.89 2.67
CA HIS A 106 0.99 18.79 1.50
C HIS A 106 0.08 18.27 0.37
N THR A 107 0.10 16.97 0.11
CA THR A 107 -0.70 16.33 -0.95
C THR A 107 -2.21 16.50 -0.75
N MET A 108 -2.66 16.63 0.52
CA MET A 108 -4.07 16.77 0.89
C MET A 108 -4.51 18.22 1.12
N LYS A 109 -3.69 19.21 0.74
CA LYS A 109 -3.99 20.63 0.90
C LYS A 109 -4.12 21.35 -0.45
N GLY A 110 -4.96 22.40 -0.48
CA GLY A 110 -5.08 23.32 -1.60
C GLY A 110 -5.50 22.67 -2.93
N ASP A 111 -5.01 23.21 -4.01
CA ASP A 111 -5.42 22.86 -5.39
C ASP A 111 -4.90 21.48 -5.82
N THR A 112 -3.82 20.99 -5.22
CA THR A 112 -3.24 19.68 -5.54
C THR A 112 -4.08 18.51 -5.03
N ARG A 113 -4.93 18.74 -4.03
CA ARG A 113 -5.75 17.70 -3.37
C ARG A 113 -6.64 16.93 -4.36
N ASN A 114 -7.40 17.64 -5.17
CA ASN A 114 -8.34 17.02 -6.11
C ASN A 114 -7.61 16.15 -7.15
N GLN A 115 -6.46 16.64 -7.63
CA GLN A 115 -5.61 15.90 -8.56
C GLN A 115 -5.03 14.65 -7.90
N ALA A 116 -4.54 14.76 -6.68
CA ALA A 116 -4.01 13.62 -5.92
C ALA A 116 -5.06 12.54 -5.66
N LEU A 117 -6.26 12.93 -5.23
CA LEU A 117 -7.37 12.01 -4.98
C LEU A 117 -7.78 11.26 -6.26
N GLY A 118 -7.87 11.97 -7.39
CA GLY A 118 -8.13 11.37 -8.69
C GLY A 118 -7.03 10.39 -9.12
N GLY A 119 -5.78 10.73 -8.90
CA GLY A 119 -4.63 9.87 -9.19
C GLY A 119 -4.60 8.60 -8.33
N TYR A 120 -4.85 8.72 -7.02
CA TYR A 120 -4.96 7.55 -6.14
C TYR A 120 -6.14 6.66 -6.50
N ALA A 121 -7.27 7.24 -6.96
CA ALA A 121 -8.40 6.47 -7.42
C ALA A 121 -8.06 5.66 -8.70
N LYS A 122 -7.38 6.27 -9.67
CA LYS A 122 -6.90 5.57 -10.88
C LYS A 122 -5.89 4.47 -10.55
N LEU A 123 -4.95 4.73 -9.64
CA LEU A 123 -4.00 3.71 -9.17
C LEU A 123 -4.70 2.52 -8.50
N PHE A 124 -5.77 2.79 -7.75
CA PHE A 124 -6.58 1.72 -7.14
C PHE A 124 -7.34 0.90 -8.17
N ASP A 125 -8.07 1.54 -9.07
CA ASP A 125 -8.97 0.86 -10.00
C ASP A 125 -8.20 0.20 -11.15
N ASP A 126 -7.34 0.95 -11.82
CA ASP A 126 -6.73 0.57 -13.10
C ASP A 126 -5.25 0.16 -12.96
N GLY A 127 -4.58 0.54 -11.85
CA GLY A 127 -3.12 0.40 -11.74
C GLY A 127 -2.39 1.26 -12.77
N PHE A 128 -2.95 2.42 -13.08
CA PHE A 128 -2.45 3.34 -14.11
C PHE A 128 -2.03 4.66 -13.50
N VAL A 129 -0.92 5.20 -14.00
CA VAL A 129 -0.47 6.55 -13.72
C VAL A 129 0.15 7.17 -14.96
N GLU A 130 -0.07 8.46 -15.13
CA GLU A 130 0.60 9.27 -16.13
C GLU A 130 1.23 10.51 -15.49
N ARG A 131 2.34 10.92 -16.02
CA ARG A 131 3.05 12.13 -15.62
C ARG A 131 3.39 12.92 -16.87
N THR A 132 2.90 14.15 -16.94
CA THR A 132 3.19 15.08 -18.03
C THR A 132 3.98 16.25 -17.46
N ARG A 133 5.17 16.47 -17.96
CA ARG A 133 6.00 17.64 -17.65
C ARG A 133 6.14 18.55 -18.88
N SER A 134 6.63 19.77 -18.68
CA SER A 134 6.83 20.71 -19.79
C SER A 134 7.77 20.12 -20.85
N LYS A 135 7.60 20.54 -22.10
CA LYS A 135 8.40 20.08 -23.26
C LYS A 135 9.91 20.24 -23.07
N SER A 136 10.35 21.14 -22.18
CA SER A 136 11.76 21.33 -21.82
C SER A 136 12.34 20.23 -20.92
N ASN A 137 11.50 19.39 -20.33
CA ASN A 137 11.91 18.33 -19.41
C ASN A 137 11.37 16.98 -19.91
N LEU A 138 11.96 16.48 -21.00
CA LEU A 138 11.57 15.21 -21.64
C LEU A 138 11.76 14.02 -20.71
N ASN A 139 12.76 14.09 -19.81
CA ASN A 139 13.00 13.07 -18.79
C ASN A 139 11.98 13.25 -17.65
N GLY A 140 11.05 12.33 -17.50
CA GLY A 140 10.06 12.33 -16.44
C GLY A 140 8.61 12.55 -16.89
N SER A 141 8.36 12.61 -18.20
CA SER A 141 7.01 12.45 -18.78
C SER A 141 6.84 11.03 -19.28
N GLY A 142 5.68 10.43 -19.01
CA GLY A 142 5.40 9.07 -19.46
C GLY A 142 4.17 8.48 -18.80
N ARG A 143 3.98 7.20 -19.02
CA ARG A 143 2.87 6.43 -18.51
C ARG A 143 3.38 5.11 -17.92
N ALA A 144 2.80 4.70 -16.80
CA ALA A 144 3.01 3.39 -16.22
C ALA A 144 1.69 2.66 -16.09
N TYR A 145 1.70 1.40 -16.48
CA TYR A 145 0.55 0.49 -16.43
C TYR A 145 0.86 -0.65 -15.46
N ASP A 146 -0.20 -1.23 -14.92
CA ASP A 146 -0.12 -2.41 -14.06
C ASP A 146 0.65 -2.21 -12.75
N VAL A 147 0.87 -0.94 -12.37
CA VAL A 147 1.51 -0.57 -11.11
C VAL A 147 0.52 -0.70 -9.94
N ARG A 148 1.05 -0.87 -8.74
CA ARG A 148 0.25 -1.11 -7.53
C ARG A 148 0.66 -0.16 -6.42
N LEU A 149 -0.36 0.48 -5.83
CA LEU A 149 -0.20 1.25 -4.60
C LEU A 149 -1.09 0.65 -3.52
N THR A 150 -0.53 0.47 -2.34
CA THR A 150 -1.25 0.03 -1.14
C THR A 150 -1.21 1.13 -0.09
N PHE A 151 -2.29 1.32 0.64
CA PHE A 151 -2.32 2.15 1.83
C PHE A 151 -2.53 1.28 3.07
N ASN A 152 -1.75 1.53 4.11
CA ASN A 152 -1.95 0.98 5.46
C ASN A 152 -1.81 2.12 6.46
N LEU A 153 -2.91 2.84 6.68
CA LEU A 153 -2.95 4.03 7.53
C LEU A 153 -3.62 3.70 8.86
N GLN A 154 -3.00 4.15 9.93
CA GLN A 154 -3.57 4.06 11.27
C GLN A 154 -3.66 5.46 11.87
N GLY A 155 -4.77 5.77 12.51
CA GLY A 155 -4.98 7.10 13.08
C GLY A 155 -5.85 7.09 14.33
N GLN A 156 -5.88 8.22 14.99
CA GLN A 156 -6.74 8.46 16.15
C GLN A 156 -8.12 8.91 15.69
N HIS A 157 -9.12 8.68 16.52
CA HIS A 157 -10.51 9.02 16.25
C HIS A 157 -10.69 10.48 15.78
N GLU A 158 -10.05 11.41 16.47
CA GLU A 158 -10.17 12.85 16.22
C GLU A 158 -9.78 13.20 14.77
N VAL A 159 -8.65 12.66 14.30
CA VAL A 159 -8.16 12.88 12.94
C VAL A 159 -9.03 12.19 11.91
N LEU A 160 -9.36 10.93 12.16
CA LEU A 160 -10.11 10.12 11.18
C LEU A 160 -11.57 10.57 11.09
N SER A 161 -12.18 11.01 12.20
CA SER A 161 -13.56 11.52 12.17
C SER A 161 -13.70 12.78 11.32
N GLU A 162 -12.71 13.66 11.30
CA GLU A 162 -12.66 14.81 10.39
C GLU A 162 -12.52 14.38 8.93
N ALA A 163 -11.57 13.48 8.63
CA ALA A 163 -11.37 12.97 7.29
C ALA A 163 -12.63 12.24 6.77
N LEU A 164 -13.29 11.43 7.59
CA LEU A 164 -14.51 10.70 7.25
C LEU A 164 -15.71 11.62 7.02
N LYS A 165 -15.76 12.80 7.63
CA LYS A 165 -16.80 13.82 7.42
C LYS A 165 -16.54 14.68 6.19
N ASP A 166 -15.33 14.72 5.71
CA ASP A 166 -14.94 15.58 4.58
C ASP A 166 -15.68 15.20 3.29
N PRO A 167 -16.50 16.11 2.73
CA PRO A 167 -17.34 15.79 1.57
C PRO A 167 -16.52 15.53 0.30
N VAL A 168 -15.31 16.09 0.20
CA VAL A 168 -14.43 15.89 -0.96
C VAL A 168 -13.82 14.49 -0.92
N LEU A 169 -13.31 14.05 0.23
CA LEU A 169 -12.75 12.71 0.40
C LEU A 169 -13.80 11.61 0.18
N ARG A 170 -15.03 11.85 0.59
CA ARG A 170 -16.16 10.96 0.36
C ARG A 170 -16.66 11.01 -1.09
N GLY A 171 -16.91 12.21 -1.59
CA GLY A 171 -17.57 12.45 -2.88
C GLY A 171 -16.70 12.10 -4.09
N GLN A 172 -15.37 12.27 -4.00
CA GLN A 172 -14.44 11.83 -5.04
C GLN A 172 -14.11 10.33 -5.00
N GLY A 173 -14.75 9.58 -4.10
CA GLY A 173 -14.61 8.13 -4.03
C GLY A 173 -13.26 7.64 -3.46
N PHE A 174 -12.43 8.51 -2.87
CA PHE A 174 -11.16 8.09 -2.28
C PHE A 174 -11.38 7.23 -1.03
N LEU A 175 -12.11 7.73 -0.03
CA LEU A 175 -12.44 6.99 1.19
C LEU A 175 -13.22 5.69 0.93
N PRO A 176 -14.19 5.63 0.00
CA PRO A 176 -14.90 4.39 -0.31
C PRO A 176 -14.02 3.25 -0.82
N ARG A 177 -12.76 3.52 -1.17
CA ARG A 177 -11.77 2.50 -1.57
C ARG A 177 -11.00 1.89 -0.40
N PHE A 178 -11.23 2.41 0.80
CA PHE A 178 -10.61 1.87 2.01
C PHE A 178 -11.49 0.84 2.71
N ILE A 179 -10.86 -0.21 3.21
CA ILE A 179 -11.43 -1.04 4.27
C ILE A 179 -11.18 -0.30 5.57
N LEU A 180 -12.28 0.14 6.19
CA LEU A 180 -12.27 0.86 7.45
C LEU A 180 -12.41 -0.12 8.60
N THR A 181 -11.50 -0.06 9.56
CA THR A 181 -11.54 -0.90 10.75
C THR A 181 -11.50 -0.06 12.02
N VAL A 182 -12.36 -0.38 12.96
CA VAL A 182 -12.43 0.24 14.29
C VAL A 182 -12.34 -0.89 15.31
N PRO A 183 -11.13 -1.37 15.65
CA PRO A 183 -10.99 -2.45 16.60
C PRO A 183 -11.41 -2.02 18.01
N GLU A 184 -11.90 -2.97 18.78
CA GLU A 184 -12.26 -2.76 20.18
C GLU A 184 -11.05 -2.28 20.99
N ASN A 185 -11.30 -1.29 21.86
CA ASN A 185 -10.26 -0.79 22.75
C ASN A 185 -10.12 -1.70 23.97
N LEU A 186 -9.01 -2.40 24.05
CA LEU A 186 -8.69 -3.28 25.17
C LEU A 186 -7.99 -2.56 26.36
N ALA A 187 -8.04 -1.22 26.43
CA ALA A 187 -7.50 -0.50 27.57
C ALA A 187 -8.24 -0.91 28.87
N GLY A 188 -7.48 -1.13 29.94
CA GLY A 188 -8.02 -1.62 31.22
C GLY A 188 -8.09 -3.15 31.35
N THR A 189 -8.04 -3.94 30.26
CA THR A 189 -8.03 -5.40 30.30
C THR A 189 -6.65 -6.03 30.22
N ARG A 190 -5.61 -5.21 29.96
CA ARG A 190 -4.23 -5.65 29.68
C ARG A 190 -3.39 -5.68 30.97
N LEU A 191 -3.88 -6.35 32.00
CA LEU A 191 -3.12 -6.58 33.22
C LEU A 191 -1.94 -7.50 32.93
N GLN A 192 -0.80 -7.24 33.57
CA GLN A 192 0.40 -8.03 33.41
C GLN A 192 0.68 -8.79 34.70
N ASP A 193 0.80 -10.09 34.57
CA ASP A 193 1.32 -10.99 35.59
C ASP A 193 2.69 -11.54 35.18
N ALA A 194 3.27 -12.37 36.01
CA ALA A 194 4.58 -12.98 35.75
C ALA A 194 4.53 -13.88 34.49
N ILE A 195 3.39 -14.53 34.21
CA ILE A 195 3.20 -15.38 33.03
C ILE A 195 3.17 -14.49 31.77
N TYR A 196 2.46 -13.35 31.83
CA TYR A 196 2.44 -12.42 30.71
C TYR A 196 3.83 -11.85 30.43
N GLN A 197 4.59 -11.47 31.49
CA GLN A 197 5.93 -10.91 31.36
C GLN A 197 6.95 -11.91 30.79
N SER A 198 6.74 -13.22 31.01
CA SER A 198 7.58 -14.27 30.42
C SER A 198 7.33 -14.51 28.94
N LYS A 199 6.21 -14.02 28.37
CA LYS A 199 5.89 -14.20 26.96
C LYS A 199 6.81 -13.37 26.08
N ASN A 200 7.41 -14.03 25.11
CA ASN A 200 8.24 -13.39 24.10
C ASN A 200 7.65 -13.64 22.71
N ALA A 201 7.23 -12.56 22.04
CA ALA A 201 6.67 -12.64 20.71
C ALA A 201 7.62 -13.31 19.70
N ASN A 202 8.94 -13.18 19.88
CA ASN A 202 9.91 -13.82 18.99
C ASN A 202 10.02 -15.34 19.14
N THR A 203 9.40 -15.92 20.17
CA THR A 203 9.32 -17.37 20.38
C THR A 203 7.93 -17.94 20.14
N ASP A 204 6.95 -17.09 19.80
CA ASP A 204 5.59 -17.55 19.43
C ASP A 204 5.63 -18.21 18.04
N HIS A 205 5.32 -19.52 18.00
CA HIS A 205 5.39 -20.31 16.76
C HIS A 205 4.48 -19.79 15.65
N ARG A 206 3.36 -19.15 16.00
CA ARG A 206 2.42 -18.56 15.01
C ARG A 206 3.01 -17.34 14.34
N LEU A 207 3.66 -16.46 15.12
CA LEU A 207 4.35 -15.31 14.59
C LEU A 207 5.57 -15.70 13.77
N ILE A 208 6.33 -16.71 14.23
CA ILE A 208 7.47 -17.23 13.46
C ILE A 208 6.98 -17.79 12.11
N ALA A 209 5.93 -18.61 12.09
CA ALA A 209 5.37 -19.15 10.85
C ALA A 209 4.89 -18.03 9.90
N TYR A 210 4.21 -17.01 10.44
CA TYR A 210 3.78 -15.85 9.68
C TYR A 210 4.96 -15.07 9.08
N TRP A 211 6.00 -14.77 9.86
CA TRP A 211 7.17 -14.06 9.38
C TRP A 211 7.95 -14.87 8.34
N THR A 212 8.13 -16.18 8.56
CA THR A 212 8.75 -17.07 7.58
C THR A 212 7.99 -17.08 6.26
N ARG A 213 6.64 -17.09 6.30
CA ARG A 213 5.83 -16.98 5.09
C ARG A 213 6.00 -15.63 4.40
N CYS A 214 6.03 -14.53 5.16
CA CYS A 214 6.32 -13.21 4.61
C CYS A 214 7.70 -13.15 3.93
N GLU A 215 8.74 -13.66 4.58
CA GLU A 215 10.10 -13.72 4.03
C GLU A 215 10.14 -14.51 2.72
N TYR A 216 9.51 -15.68 2.68
CA TYR A 216 9.40 -16.47 1.46
C TYR A 216 8.73 -15.71 0.32
N LEU A 217 7.62 -15.01 0.59
CA LEU A 217 6.92 -14.22 -0.42
C LEU A 217 7.72 -12.98 -0.89
N LEU A 218 8.56 -12.42 -0.03
CA LEU A 218 9.38 -11.25 -0.34
C LEU A 218 10.66 -11.61 -1.12
N ASP A 219 11.30 -12.72 -0.78
CA ASP A 219 12.58 -13.11 -1.40
C ASP A 219 12.37 -13.91 -2.70
N ASP A 220 11.45 -14.86 -2.72
CA ASP A 220 11.25 -15.75 -3.86
C ASP A 220 10.01 -15.41 -4.70
N CYS A 221 9.11 -14.57 -4.20
CA CYS A 221 7.87 -14.14 -4.86
C CYS A 221 7.33 -15.19 -5.87
N PRO A 222 6.88 -16.37 -5.40
CA PRO A 222 6.48 -17.44 -6.27
C PRO A 222 5.35 -16.98 -7.19
N ARG A 223 5.52 -17.16 -8.47
CA ARG A 223 4.46 -16.88 -9.43
C ARG A 223 3.37 -17.93 -9.26
N PRO A 224 2.10 -17.54 -9.11
CA PRO A 224 1.03 -18.51 -9.07
C PRO A 224 1.10 -19.39 -10.33
N GLN A 225 1.01 -20.70 -10.17
CA GLN A 225 0.83 -21.61 -11.30
C GLN A 225 -0.60 -21.48 -11.79
N VAL A 226 -0.86 -20.52 -12.67
CA VAL A 226 -2.17 -20.30 -13.29
C VAL A 226 -2.06 -20.50 -14.79
N GLU A 227 -3.05 -21.19 -15.35
CA GLU A 227 -3.09 -21.50 -16.77
C GLU A 227 -3.29 -20.26 -17.68
N HIS A 228 -3.64 -19.12 -17.10
CA HIS A 228 -3.96 -17.91 -17.85
C HIS A 228 -3.18 -16.69 -17.35
N GLU A 229 -2.13 -16.37 -18.06
CA GLU A 229 -1.46 -15.09 -17.98
C GLU A 229 -2.25 -14.06 -18.80
N LEU A 230 -2.64 -12.95 -18.16
CA LEU A 230 -3.18 -11.82 -18.92
C LEU A 230 -2.08 -11.18 -19.77
N ASN A 231 -2.44 -10.57 -20.90
CA ASN A 231 -1.53 -9.98 -21.89
C ASN A 231 -0.49 -8.97 -21.34
N ASN A 232 -0.53 -8.64 -20.08
CA ASN A 232 0.33 -7.68 -19.40
C ASN A 232 1.09 -8.29 -18.20
N GLY A 233 1.26 -9.58 -18.14
CA GLY A 233 2.01 -10.28 -17.08
C GLY A 233 1.27 -10.37 -15.74
N ARG A 234 -0.02 -10.10 -15.70
CA ARG A 234 -0.85 -10.31 -14.51
C ARG A 234 -1.33 -11.76 -14.45
N TYR A 235 -1.39 -12.29 -13.24
CA TYR A 235 -1.99 -13.60 -12.98
C TYR A 235 -3.45 -13.43 -12.54
N VAL A 236 -4.31 -14.25 -13.10
CA VAL A 236 -5.71 -14.35 -12.65
C VAL A 236 -5.79 -15.46 -11.61
N ILE A 237 -6.23 -15.11 -10.40
CA ILE A 237 -6.61 -16.10 -9.40
C ILE A 237 -8.08 -16.41 -9.62
N PRO A 238 -8.39 -17.61 -10.14
CA PRO A 238 -9.79 -17.96 -10.47
C PRO A 238 -10.58 -18.19 -9.17
N MET A 239 -11.86 -17.80 -9.19
CA MET A 239 -12.80 -18.20 -8.17
C MET A 239 -13.39 -19.57 -8.55
N ASN A 240 -13.46 -20.48 -7.60
CA ASN A 240 -14.27 -21.69 -7.73
C ASN A 240 -15.78 -21.35 -7.69
N GLU A 241 -16.63 -22.33 -7.94
CA GLU A 241 -18.07 -22.09 -8.01
C GLU A 241 -18.67 -21.61 -6.69
N ASP A 242 -18.24 -22.18 -5.57
CA ASP A 242 -18.71 -21.77 -4.24
C ASP A 242 -18.33 -20.31 -3.93
N ALA A 243 -17.10 -19.92 -4.24
CA ALA A 243 -16.65 -18.54 -4.07
C ALA A 243 -17.43 -17.56 -4.95
N ARG A 244 -17.79 -17.96 -6.19
CA ARG A 244 -18.64 -17.13 -7.08
C ARG A 244 -20.03 -16.93 -6.52
N GLN A 245 -20.63 -17.97 -5.97
CA GLN A 245 -21.97 -17.87 -5.38
C GLN A 245 -21.97 -17.00 -4.13
N ILE A 246 -20.96 -17.13 -3.27
CA ILE A 246 -20.79 -16.26 -2.08
C ILE A 246 -20.62 -14.80 -2.52
N ASP A 247 -19.77 -14.54 -3.50
CA ASP A 247 -19.52 -13.20 -4.02
C ASP A 247 -20.76 -12.57 -4.64
N LEU A 248 -21.54 -13.35 -5.42
CA LEU A 248 -22.79 -12.89 -6.00
C LEU A 248 -23.84 -12.57 -4.92
N ALA A 249 -23.98 -13.43 -3.93
CA ALA A 249 -24.90 -13.20 -2.81
C ALA A 249 -24.50 -11.95 -2.02
N PHE A 250 -23.20 -11.76 -1.78
CA PHE A 250 -22.67 -10.59 -1.09
C PHE A 250 -22.89 -9.30 -1.90
N TYR A 251 -22.63 -9.32 -3.21
CA TYR A 251 -22.91 -8.20 -4.09
C TYR A 251 -24.39 -7.81 -4.05
N ASN A 252 -25.30 -8.77 -4.26
CA ASN A 252 -26.74 -8.53 -4.28
C ASN A 252 -27.25 -7.98 -2.95
N MET A 253 -26.72 -8.48 -1.82
CA MET A 253 -27.06 -7.97 -0.48
C MET A 253 -26.72 -6.49 -0.35
N PHE A 254 -25.53 -6.06 -0.76
CA PHE A 254 -25.14 -4.66 -0.69
C PHE A 254 -25.89 -3.79 -1.69
N GLU A 255 -26.18 -4.31 -2.90
CA GLU A 255 -26.98 -3.63 -3.91
C GLU A 255 -28.40 -3.35 -3.38
N GLU A 256 -29.01 -4.31 -2.71
CA GLU A 256 -30.32 -4.13 -2.08
C GLU A 256 -30.28 -3.14 -0.91
N LEU A 257 -29.27 -3.24 -0.04
CA LEU A 257 -29.16 -2.42 1.17
C LEU A 257 -28.83 -0.95 0.88
N GLN A 258 -28.27 -0.61 -0.27
CA GLN A 258 -28.00 0.77 -0.68
C GLN A 258 -29.19 1.46 -1.39
N GLY A 259 -30.27 0.73 -1.66
CA GLY A 259 -31.48 1.26 -2.27
C GLY A 259 -32.15 2.35 -1.44
N LYS A 260 -33.08 3.08 -2.08
CA LYS A 260 -33.85 4.15 -1.40
C LYS A 260 -34.64 3.59 -0.22
N GLY A 261 -34.56 4.26 0.94
CA GLY A 261 -35.20 3.83 2.18
C GLY A 261 -34.52 2.66 2.88
N LYS A 262 -33.40 2.16 2.37
CA LYS A 262 -32.66 1.04 2.95
C LYS A 262 -31.51 1.50 3.85
N ARG A 263 -30.93 0.55 4.60
CA ARG A 263 -29.94 0.80 5.66
C ARG A 263 -28.71 1.58 5.20
N TYR A 264 -28.24 1.38 3.98
CA TYR A 264 -27.02 1.97 3.44
C TYR A 264 -27.28 3.05 2.38
N GLU A 265 -28.49 3.59 2.28
CA GLU A 265 -28.82 4.66 1.35
C GLU A 265 -27.84 5.84 1.40
N TYR A 266 -27.41 6.24 2.61
CA TYR A 266 -26.44 7.32 2.80
C TYR A 266 -24.99 6.91 2.68
N LEU A 267 -24.72 5.62 2.44
CA LEU A 267 -23.40 5.02 2.32
C LEU A 267 -23.17 4.37 0.95
N GLN A 268 -23.95 4.76 -0.08
CA GLN A 268 -23.91 4.16 -1.41
C GLN A 268 -22.49 4.06 -1.98
N ALA A 269 -21.67 5.11 -1.83
CA ALA A 269 -20.30 5.12 -2.31
C ALA A 269 -19.42 4.00 -1.69
N PHE A 270 -19.68 3.62 -0.44
CA PHE A 270 -19.00 2.53 0.25
C PHE A 270 -19.65 1.17 -0.08
N ALA A 271 -20.96 1.10 -0.05
CA ALA A 271 -21.72 -0.12 -0.30
C ALA A 271 -21.45 -0.67 -1.70
N SER A 272 -21.44 0.19 -2.72
CA SER A 272 -21.17 -0.18 -4.12
C SER A 272 -19.76 -0.76 -4.35
N ARG A 273 -18.83 -0.55 -3.43
CA ARG A 273 -17.45 -1.07 -3.51
C ARG A 273 -17.19 -2.27 -2.60
N ALA A 274 -18.15 -2.65 -1.77
CA ALA A 274 -17.97 -3.70 -0.77
C ALA A 274 -17.50 -5.04 -1.40
N SER A 275 -18.15 -5.48 -2.49
CA SER A 275 -17.76 -6.70 -3.21
C SER A 275 -16.37 -6.59 -3.85
N GLN A 276 -16.01 -5.45 -4.44
CA GLN A 276 -14.67 -5.24 -4.99
C GLN A 276 -13.59 -5.33 -3.90
N LEU A 277 -13.83 -4.74 -2.73
CA LEU A 277 -12.90 -4.80 -1.60
C LEU A 277 -12.79 -6.22 -1.04
N ALA A 278 -13.91 -6.94 -0.92
CA ALA A 278 -13.93 -8.33 -0.48
C ALA A 278 -13.12 -9.24 -1.41
N ARG A 279 -13.29 -9.10 -2.73
CA ARG A 279 -12.51 -9.85 -3.73
C ARG A 279 -11.01 -9.58 -3.62
N ARG A 280 -10.61 -8.32 -3.42
CA ARG A 280 -9.20 -7.94 -3.26
C ARG A 280 -8.60 -8.55 -1.99
N LEU A 281 -9.35 -8.54 -0.90
CA LEU A 281 -8.92 -9.14 0.36
C LEU A 281 -8.82 -10.66 0.24
N ALA A 282 -9.81 -11.32 -0.37
CA ALA A 282 -9.80 -12.75 -0.63
C ALA A 282 -8.61 -13.16 -1.52
N THR A 283 -8.27 -12.35 -2.54
CA THR A 283 -7.08 -12.56 -3.38
C THR A 283 -5.79 -12.54 -2.55
N VAL A 284 -5.67 -11.59 -1.61
CA VAL A 284 -4.50 -11.50 -0.71
C VAL A 284 -4.40 -12.75 0.16
N PHE A 285 -5.50 -13.20 0.76
CA PHE A 285 -5.51 -14.41 1.58
C PHE A 285 -5.16 -15.65 0.77
N ALA A 286 -5.80 -15.86 -0.38
CA ALA A 286 -5.53 -17.00 -1.25
C ALA A 286 -4.08 -17.05 -1.77
N TYR A 287 -3.41 -15.91 -1.86
CA TYR A 287 -1.99 -15.85 -2.25
C TYR A 287 -1.05 -16.07 -1.06
N PHE A 288 -1.49 -15.65 0.12
CA PHE A 288 -0.71 -15.81 1.34
C PHE A 288 -0.67 -17.27 1.83
N GLU A 289 -1.78 -18.00 1.71
CA GLU A 289 -1.88 -19.43 2.06
C GLU A 289 -1.08 -20.31 1.08
#